data_7f43d6d36dff16f4fbec2a90f596eb60
#
_entry.id   7f43d6d36dff16f4fbec2a90f596eb60
#
_cell.length_a   1.000
_cell.length_b   1.000
_cell.length_c   1.000
_cell.angle_alpha   90.00
_cell.angle_beta   90.00
_cell.angle_gamma   90.00
#
_symmetry.space_group_name_H-M   'P 1'
#
loop_
_entity.id
_entity.type
_entity.pdbx_description
1 polymer ?
#
loop_
_entity_poly.entity_id
_entity_poly.type
_entity_poly.pdbx_seq_one_letter_code
_entity_poly.pdbx_strand_id
1 'polypeptide(L)'
;NPFDVDQISKIFKKADICINLVGILYESSKNTFHNIHVNFASFLAELCKENNLDQFIHLSALGLEDASDSEYAKSKILGEKKIREIFSKSTILKPSVVFSVDDNFTTTFMTLLNRLPVFPISSIISYRSICI
;
A
#
# COMPACT_ATOMS: atom_id res chain seq x y z
N ASN A 1 -19.27 -3.17 -6.10
CA ASN A 1 -18.64 -2.51 -4.97
C ASN A 1 -17.39 -3.31 -4.59
N PRO A 2 -16.16 -2.79 -4.70
CA PRO A 2 -14.94 -3.53 -4.36
C PRO A 2 -14.85 -3.92 -2.88
N PHE A 3 -15.76 -3.42 -2.05
CA PHE A 3 -15.86 -3.71 -0.62
C PHE A 3 -17.13 -4.49 -0.25
N ASP A 4 -17.62 -5.33 -1.15
CA ASP A 4 -18.71 -6.23 -0.86
C ASP A 4 -18.20 -7.39 0.01
N VAL A 5 -18.43 -7.28 1.31
CA VAL A 5 -17.95 -8.21 2.34
C VAL A 5 -18.39 -9.65 2.06
N ASP A 6 -19.63 -9.83 1.60
CA ASP A 6 -20.17 -11.17 1.33
C ASP A 6 -19.50 -11.84 0.13
N GLN A 7 -19.20 -11.08 -0.92
CA GLN A 7 -18.48 -11.60 -2.08
C GLN A 7 -17.03 -11.91 -1.72
N ILE A 8 -16.35 -11.01 -1.00
CA ILE A 8 -14.98 -11.22 -0.56
C ILE A 8 -14.89 -12.47 0.31
N SER A 9 -15.76 -12.62 1.31
CA SER A 9 -15.78 -13.79 2.20
C SER A 9 -15.97 -15.13 1.47
N LYS A 10 -16.79 -15.14 0.41
CA LYS A 10 -16.98 -16.35 -0.43
C LYS A 10 -15.71 -16.72 -1.20
N ILE A 11 -14.94 -15.72 -1.66
CA ILE A 11 -13.67 -15.95 -2.38
C ILE A 11 -12.63 -16.54 -1.42
N PHE A 12 -12.53 -16.00 -0.20
CA PHE A 12 -11.54 -16.43 0.79
C PHE A 12 -11.67 -17.91 1.18
N LYS A 13 -12.88 -18.46 1.15
CA LYS A 13 -13.11 -19.90 1.41
C LYS A 13 -12.43 -20.86 0.40
N LYS A 14 -11.99 -20.33 -0.73
CA LYS A 14 -11.36 -21.11 -1.82
C LYS A 14 -9.95 -20.61 -2.15
N ALA A 15 -9.42 -19.68 -1.36
CA ALA A 15 -8.13 -19.09 -1.61
C ALA A 15 -7.06 -19.68 -0.68
N ASP A 16 -5.87 -19.89 -1.19
CA ASP A 16 -4.71 -20.31 -0.42
C ASP A 16 -3.88 -19.09 0.02
N ILE A 17 -3.83 -18.05 -0.82
CA ILE A 17 -3.03 -16.84 -0.62
C ILE A 17 -3.90 -15.60 -0.88
N CYS A 18 -3.75 -14.58 -0.06
CA CYS A 18 -4.31 -13.25 -0.31
C CYS A 18 -3.19 -12.25 -0.61
N ILE A 19 -3.38 -11.46 -1.67
CA ILE A 19 -2.46 -10.37 -2.04
C ILE A 19 -3.24 -9.06 -1.99
N ASN A 20 -2.91 -8.18 -1.05
CA ASN A 20 -3.52 -6.86 -0.92
C ASN A 20 -2.64 -5.80 -1.58
N LEU A 21 -3.06 -5.33 -2.75
CA LEU A 21 -2.47 -4.21 -3.47
C LEU A 21 -3.28 -2.92 -3.33
N VAL A 22 -4.36 -2.95 -2.54
CA VAL A 22 -5.26 -1.80 -2.39
C VAL A 22 -4.61 -0.72 -1.54
N GLY A 23 -4.59 0.49 -2.07
CA GLY A 23 -4.12 1.69 -1.38
C GLY A 23 -4.64 2.94 -2.09
N ILE A 24 -4.59 4.07 -1.40
CA ILE A 24 -4.97 5.37 -1.94
C ILE A 24 -3.85 6.38 -1.66
N LEU A 25 -3.65 7.33 -2.56
CA LEU A 25 -2.69 8.44 -2.38
C LEU A 25 -3.37 9.73 -1.89
N TYR A 26 -4.69 9.81 -2.04
CA TYR A 26 -5.50 10.97 -1.68
C TYR A 26 -6.78 10.50 -1.01
N GLU A 27 -7.22 11.25 -0.01
CA GLU A 27 -8.49 11.00 0.65
C GLU A 27 -9.67 11.58 -0.15
N SER A 28 -10.81 10.94 -0.02
CA SER A 28 -12.10 11.42 -0.51
C SER A 28 -13.14 11.29 0.60
N SER A 29 -14.32 11.85 0.41
CA SER A 29 -15.42 11.75 1.38
C SER A 29 -15.82 10.32 1.75
N LYS A 30 -15.53 9.35 0.89
CA LYS A 30 -15.85 7.92 1.10
C LYS A 30 -14.65 7.07 1.48
N ASN A 31 -13.46 7.45 1.05
CA ASN A 31 -12.24 6.66 1.21
C ASN A 31 -11.19 7.50 1.95
N THR A 32 -11.05 7.28 3.24
CA THR A 32 -9.99 7.88 4.05
C THR A 32 -8.79 6.95 4.12
N PHE A 33 -7.61 7.50 4.43
CA PHE A 33 -6.41 6.69 4.67
C PHE A 33 -6.66 5.65 5.74
N HIS A 34 -7.31 6.02 6.84
CA HIS A 34 -7.59 5.09 7.92
C HIS A 34 -8.50 3.94 7.47
N ASN A 35 -9.57 4.23 6.71
CA ASN A 35 -10.48 3.19 6.25
C ASN A 35 -9.80 2.20 5.30
N ILE A 36 -8.94 2.69 4.40
CA ILE A 36 -8.33 1.84 3.38
C ILE A 36 -7.06 1.16 3.90
N HIS A 37 -6.14 1.92 4.52
CA HIS A 37 -4.84 1.39 4.92
C HIS A 37 -4.88 0.62 6.23
N VAL A 38 -5.86 0.91 7.12
CA VAL A 38 -5.96 0.26 8.42
C VAL A 38 -7.15 -0.70 8.47
N ASN A 39 -8.38 -0.18 8.38
CA ASN A 39 -9.58 -0.98 8.60
C ASN A 39 -9.74 -2.08 7.54
N PHE A 40 -9.63 -1.73 6.26
CA PHE A 40 -9.77 -2.72 5.19
C PHE A 40 -8.62 -3.74 5.18
N ALA A 41 -7.39 -3.29 5.41
CA ALA A 41 -6.24 -4.18 5.48
C ALA A 41 -6.33 -5.15 6.68
N SER A 42 -6.80 -4.66 7.83
CA SER A 42 -7.07 -5.51 9.01
C SER A 42 -8.17 -6.52 8.75
N PHE A 43 -9.27 -6.10 8.12
CA PHE A 43 -10.36 -6.98 7.73
C PHE A 43 -9.89 -8.13 6.82
N LEU A 44 -9.03 -7.85 5.83
CA LEU A 44 -8.46 -8.90 5.00
C LEU A 44 -7.56 -9.85 5.81
N ALA A 45 -6.80 -9.34 6.77
CA ALA A 45 -5.96 -10.16 7.64
C ALA A 45 -6.81 -11.08 8.55
N GLU A 46 -7.95 -10.58 9.05
CA GLU A 46 -8.93 -11.37 9.80
C GLU A 46 -9.51 -12.51 8.95
N LEU A 47 -9.93 -12.20 7.71
CA LEU A 47 -10.41 -13.23 6.78
C LEU A 47 -9.35 -14.28 6.45
N CYS A 48 -8.08 -13.88 6.28
CA CYS A 48 -6.98 -14.82 6.10
C CYS A 48 -6.84 -15.77 7.29
N LYS A 49 -6.94 -15.25 8.49
CA LYS A 49 -6.86 -16.01 9.73
C LYS A 49 -8.05 -16.98 9.89
N GLU A 50 -9.25 -16.48 9.69
CA GLU A 50 -10.50 -17.27 9.83
C GLU A 50 -10.59 -18.42 8.83
N ASN A 51 -10.10 -18.22 7.60
CA ASN A 51 -10.12 -19.23 6.56
C ASN A 51 -8.81 -20.05 6.47
N ASN A 52 -7.87 -19.86 7.42
CA ASN A 52 -6.59 -20.56 7.51
C ASN A 52 -5.75 -20.48 6.23
N LEU A 53 -5.70 -19.32 5.59
CA LEU A 53 -4.85 -19.11 4.42
C LEU A 53 -3.37 -19.36 4.77
N ASP A 54 -2.61 -19.81 3.78
CA ASP A 54 -1.18 -20.06 3.96
C ASP A 54 -0.38 -18.77 4.11
N GLN A 55 -0.78 -17.71 3.38
CA GLN A 55 -0.04 -16.46 3.35
C GLN A 55 -0.94 -15.25 3.05
N PHE A 56 -0.59 -14.11 3.67
CA PHE A 56 -1.11 -12.80 3.32
C PHE A 56 0.04 -11.88 2.90
N ILE A 57 0.01 -11.40 1.66
CA ILE A 57 1.00 -10.48 1.12
C ILE A 57 0.37 -9.08 1.05
N HIS A 58 0.97 -8.12 1.75
CA HIS A 58 0.48 -6.73 1.77
C HIS A 58 1.51 -5.77 1.17
N LEU A 59 1.08 -4.95 0.22
CA LEU A 59 1.91 -3.92 -0.38
C LEU A 59 1.88 -2.64 0.45
N SER A 60 3.01 -2.31 1.05
CA SER A 60 3.25 -1.06 1.76
C SER A 60 4.14 -0.13 0.93
N ALA A 61 5.00 0.65 1.55
CA ALA A 61 5.96 1.51 0.88
C ALA A 61 7.25 1.63 1.68
N LEU A 62 8.36 1.89 0.99
CA LEU A 62 9.64 2.20 1.61
C LEU A 62 9.65 3.65 2.11
N GLY A 63 10.40 3.93 3.19
CA GLY A 63 10.63 5.29 3.68
C GLY A 63 9.44 5.92 4.44
N LEU A 64 8.46 5.13 4.87
CA LEU A 64 7.31 5.64 5.64
C LEU A 64 7.74 6.20 6.99
N GLU A 65 8.76 5.62 7.60
CA GLU A 65 9.30 6.03 8.89
C GLU A 65 9.94 7.43 8.81
N ASP A 66 10.53 7.78 7.67
CA ASP A 66 11.15 9.08 7.42
C ASP A 66 10.10 10.18 7.14
N ALA A 67 8.87 9.78 6.80
CA ALA A 67 7.75 10.67 6.51
C ALA A 67 6.71 10.66 7.64
N SER A 68 7.15 10.59 8.89
CA SER A 68 6.29 10.43 10.07
C SER A 68 5.27 11.54 10.30
N ASP A 69 5.43 12.70 9.69
CA ASP A 69 4.47 13.81 9.74
C ASP A 69 3.29 13.63 8.77
N SER A 70 3.43 12.74 7.78
CA SER A 70 2.41 12.46 6.79
C SER A 70 1.32 11.54 7.34
N GLU A 71 0.05 11.94 7.24
CA GLU A 71 -1.10 11.09 7.59
C GLU A 71 -1.16 9.82 6.73
N TYR A 72 -0.72 9.89 5.47
CA TYR A 72 -0.54 8.73 4.62
C TYR A 72 0.44 7.73 5.25
N ALA A 73 1.64 8.20 5.63
CA ALA A 73 2.67 7.33 6.20
C ALA A 73 2.22 6.75 7.55
N LYS A 74 1.64 7.55 8.43
CA LYS A 74 1.08 7.09 9.71
C LYS A 74 0.06 5.98 9.51
N SER A 75 -0.87 6.16 8.58
CA SER A 75 -1.90 5.17 8.30
C SER A 75 -1.34 3.85 7.74
N LYS A 76 -0.35 3.92 6.86
CA LYS A 76 0.33 2.73 6.32
C LYS A 76 1.07 1.97 7.41
N ILE A 77 1.85 2.66 8.25
CA ILE A 77 2.58 2.06 9.38
C ILE A 77 1.60 1.39 10.36
N LEU A 78 0.49 2.07 10.68
CA LEU A 78 -0.52 1.51 11.56
C LEU A 78 -1.18 0.26 10.95
N GLY A 79 -1.46 0.28 9.65
CA GLY A 79 -1.98 -0.88 8.91
C GLY A 79 -1.03 -2.07 8.94
N GLU A 80 0.27 -1.85 8.68
CA GLU A 80 1.30 -2.90 8.79
C GLU A 80 1.32 -3.54 10.19
N LYS A 81 1.29 -2.71 11.22
CA LYS A 81 1.28 -3.18 12.61
C LYS A 81 0.06 -4.06 12.89
N LYS A 82 -1.13 -3.60 12.51
CA LYS A 82 -2.39 -4.34 12.69
C LYS A 82 -2.39 -5.67 11.95
N ILE A 83 -1.94 -5.70 10.72
CA ILE A 83 -1.82 -6.94 9.93
C ILE A 83 -0.95 -7.96 10.66
N ARG A 84 0.22 -7.57 11.16
CA ARG A 84 1.15 -8.47 11.86
C ARG A 84 0.57 -8.98 13.18
N GLU A 85 -0.17 -8.14 13.91
CA GLU A 85 -0.85 -8.52 15.15
C GLU A 85 -1.95 -9.57 14.89
N ILE A 86 -2.70 -9.45 13.78
CA ILE A 86 -3.84 -10.32 13.45
C ILE A 86 -3.37 -11.63 12.82
N PHE A 87 -2.47 -11.55 11.83
CA PHE A 87 -2.03 -12.68 11.03
C PHE A 87 -0.51 -12.77 10.94
N SER A 88 0.09 -13.64 11.75
CA SER A 88 1.55 -13.78 11.87
C SER A 88 2.25 -14.28 10.60
N LYS A 89 1.53 -14.98 9.70
CA LYS A 89 2.05 -15.44 8.39
C LYS A 89 1.98 -14.35 7.31
N SER A 90 1.88 -13.08 7.71
CA SER A 90 1.85 -11.96 6.76
C SER A 90 3.25 -11.59 6.27
N THR A 91 3.36 -11.31 4.97
CA THR A 91 4.54 -10.71 4.35
C THR A 91 4.21 -9.29 3.93
N ILE A 92 4.97 -8.32 4.42
CA ILE A 92 4.80 -6.91 4.05
C ILE A 92 5.91 -6.53 3.08
N LEU A 93 5.52 -6.24 1.84
CA LEU A 93 6.43 -5.76 0.81
C LEU A 93 6.51 -4.23 0.88
N LYS A 94 7.71 -3.69 0.99
CA LYS A 94 7.99 -2.25 1.01
C LYS A 94 8.77 -1.83 -0.24
N PRO A 95 8.12 -1.74 -1.40
CA PRO A 95 8.79 -1.27 -2.60
C PRO A 95 9.12 0.21 -2.47
N SER A 96 10.12 0.64 -3.21
CA SER A 96 10.40 2.04 -3.50
C SER A 96 9.36 2.56 -4.51
N VAL A 97 9.76 3.22 -5.58
CA VAL A 97 8.85 3.62 -6.65
C VAL A 97 8.58 2.42 -7.55
N VAL A 98 7.32 2.03 -7.68
CA VAL A 98 6.89 1.03 -8.66
C VAL A 98 6.57 1.77 -9.95
N PHE A 99 7.24 1.42 -11.02
CA PHE A 99 7.06 2.03 -12.34
C PHE A 99 6.69 0.99 -13.39
N SER A 100 5.93 1.42 -14.37
CA SER A 100 5.51 0.62 -15.53
C SER A 100 5.50 1.51 -16.76
N VAL A 101 5.43 0.89 -17.94
CA VAL A 101 5.30 1.62 -19.23
C VAL A 101 4.07 2.55 -19.25
N ASP A 102 3.01 2.16 -18.55
CA ASP A 102 1.73 2.88 -18.51
C ASP A 102 1.45 3.50 -17.13
N ASP A 103 2.45 3.67 -16.25
CA ASP A 103 2.19 4.30 -14.96
C ASP A 103 2.03 5.81 -15.08
N ASN A 104 1.11 6.36 -14.28
CA ASN A 104 0.83 7.80 -14.28
C ASN A 104 1.93 8.62 -13.58
N PHE A 105 2.73 8.02 -12.69
CA PHE A 105 3.72 8.75 -11.91
C PHE A 105 4.92 9.12 -12.77
N THR A 106 5.59 8.13 -13.38
CA THR A 106 6.75 8.39 -14.25
C THR A 106 6.37 9.18 -15.48
N THR A 107 5.20 8.91 -16.08
CA THR A 107 4.71 9.66 -17.26
C THR A 107 4.43 11.11 -16.91
N THR A 108 3.80 11.39 -15.78
CA THR A 108 3.56 12.78 -15.31
C THR A 108 4.88 13.46 -14.99
N PHE A 109 5.80 12.78 -14.32
CA PHE A 109 7.11 13.32 -13.96
C PHE A 109 7.97 13.65 -15.21
N MET A 110 8.01 12.75 -16.19
CA MET A 110 8.70 12.98 -17.47
C MET A 110 8.08 14.14 -18.25
N THR A 111 6.75 14.25 -18.25
CA THR A 111 6.06 15.38 -18.87
C THR A 111 6.40 16.71 -18.19
N LEU A 112 6.51 16.69 -16.86
CA LEU A 112 6.87 17.87 -16.09
C LEU A 112 8.32 18.30 -16.37
N LEU A 113 9.26 17.35 -16.38
CA LEU A 113 10.66 17.59 -16.73
C LEU A 113 10.83 18.19 -18.13
N ASN A 114 10.04 17.75 -19.10
CA ASN A 114 10.08 18.25 -20.47
C ASN A 114 9.49 19.65 -20.62
N ARG A 115 8.66 20.11 -19.69
CA ARG A 115 7.98 21.41 -19.74
C ARG A 115 8.65 22.50 -18.91
N LEU A 116 9.41 22.14 -17.89
CA LEU A 116 10.02 23.10 -16.97
C LEU A 116 11.50 23.34 -17.36
N PRO A 117 11.91 24.60 -17.55
CA PRO A 117 13.32 24.93 -17.84
C PRO A 117 14.25 24.73 -16.63
N VAL A 118 13.68 24.70 -15.42
CA VAL A 118 14.40 24.44 -14.16
C VAL A 118 13.52 23.60 -13.26
N PHE A 119 14.05 22.49 -12.74
CA PHE A 119 13.37 21.64 -11.77
C PHE A 119 13.95 21.89 -10.38
N PRO A 120 13.16 22.31 -9.39
CA PRO A 120 13.65 22.45 -8.03
C PRO A 120 13.92 21.05 -7.44
N ILE A 121 15.16 20.65 -7.37
CA ILE A 121 15.56 19.43 -6.65
C ILE A 121 15.66 19.82 -5.18
N SER A 122 14.68 19.39 -4.39
CA SER A 122 14.83 19.43 -2.94
C SER A 122 15.97 18.49 -2.52
N SER A 123 16.92 18.98 -1.75
CA SER A 123 18.14 18.27 -1.34
C SER A 123 17.90 17.09 -0.35
N ILE A 124 16.68 16.59 -0.27
CA ILE A 124 16.27 15.52 0.65
C ILE A 124 16.16 14.19 -0.09
N ILE A 125 17.17 13.83 -0.88
CA ILE A 125 17.19 12.48 -1.42
C ILE A 125 18.59 11.89 -1.27
N SER A 126 18.87 11.37 -0.09
CA SER A 126 19.89 10.34 0.05
C SER A 126 19.23 8.98 -0.17
N TYR A 127 19.01 8.61 -1.42
CA TYR A 127 18.58 7.26 -1.75
C TYR A 127 19.79 6.36 -1.99
N ARG A 128 20.00 5.40 -1.11
CA ARG A 128 20.68 4.18 -1.52
C ARG A 128 19.68 3.36 -2.31
N SER A 129 19.76 3.46 -3.62
CA SER A 129 19.00 2.60 -4.53
C SER A 129 19.49 1.17 -4.35
N ILE A 130 18.63 0.30 -3.83
CA ILE A 130 18.78 -1.14 -3.98
C ILE A 130 17.92 -1.51 -5.17
N CYS A 131 18.54 -1.69 -6.32
CA CYS A 131 17.92 -2.39 -7.44
C CYS A 131 17.90 -3.89 -7.08
N ILE A 132 16.70 -4.48 -7.12
CA ILE A 132 16.51 -5.93 -7.21
C ILE A 132 16.02 -6.23 -8.60
#